data_b0dcd899ef151f088e3eba13065ac1f7
#
_entry.id   b0dcd899ef151f088e3eba13065ac1f7
#
_cell.length_a   1.000
_cell.length_b   1.000
_cell.length_c   1.000
_cell.angle_alpha   90.00
_cell.angle_beta   90.00
_cell.angle_gamma   90.00
#
_symmetry.space_group_name_H-M   'P 1'
#
loop_
_entity.id
_entity.type
_entity.pdbx_description
1 polymer ?
#
loop_
_entity_poly.entity_id
_entity_poly.type
_entity_poly.pdbx_seq_one_letter_code
_entity_poly.pdbx_strand_id
1 'polypeptide(L)'
;MTSGGAAEPGGTGGGAAETLLLAKAHYPVTTLGPGTRAGIWTQGCTLHCHGCLSRDTWDADPGRSVPVEAVLGWLDSLPGPVDGVTISGGEPFQQPAALAALLKGVRAWRDDRRRETIALDILVYSGYVYSRLARSGETREILNMCDAVVTGPYVDRLNPEGRHSGGGSLLWRGSANQRVVPLTPLGRERYGALADIGKTEEDTGPRVQVSVDEGPEGRRVYYIGIPRRGDMEHLTSRLDRAGVRSGDVSWRP
;
A
#
# COMPACT_ATOMS: atom_id res chain seq x y z
N MET A 1 -43.85 -36.32 -37.73
CA MET A 1 -43.31 -36.44 -36.29
C MET A 1 -42.01 -35.76 -36.29
N THR A 2 -42.00 -34.48 -35.86
CA THR A 2 -40.85 -33.61 -35.80
C THR A 2 -40.63 -33.27 -34.31
N SER A 3 -39.57 -33.82 -33.73
CA SER A 3 -39.13 -33.51 -32.36
C SER A 3 -38.36 -32.21 -32.39
N GLY A 4 -38.94 -31.17 -31.76
CA GLY A 4 -38.25 -29.93 -31.50
C GLY A 4 -37.31 -30.10 -30.29
N GLY A 5 -36.00 -29.89 -30.54
CA GLY A 5 -35.00 -29.76 -29.47
C GLY A 5 -35.07 -28.35 -28.87
N ALA A 6 -35.39 -28.28 -27.59
CA ALA A 6 -35.30 -27.05 -26.84
C ALA A 6 -33.83 -26.74 -26.57
N ALA A 7 -33.35 -25.57 -27.00
CA ALA A 7 -32.04 -25.01 -26.62
C ALA A 7 -32.14 -24.47 -25.19
N GLU A 8 -31.35 -25.00 -24.29
CA GLU A 8 -31.16 -24.44 -22.96
C GLU A 8 -30.41 -23.09 -23.04
N PRO A 9 -30.84 -22.05 -22.32
CA PRO A 9 -30.10 -20.81 -22.29
C PRO A 9 -28.83 -21.01 -21.47
N GLY A 10 -27.68 -20.86 -22.13
CA GLY A 10 -26.36 -20.86 -21.47
C GLY A 10 -26.33 -19.88 -20.33
N GLY A 11 -26.20 -20.37 -19.11
CA GLY A 11 -26.01 -19.57 -17.91
C GLY A 11 -24.71 -18.77 -18.02
N THR A 12 -24.85 -17.47 -18.19
CA THR A 12 -23.78 -16.52 -17.93
C THR A 12 -23.50 -16.58 -16.41
N GLY A 13 -22.46 -17.32 -16.04
CA GLY A 13 -21.94 -17.32 -14.67
C GLY A 13 -21.52 -15.90 -14.29
N GLY A 14 -22.39 -15.19 -13.61
CA GLY A 14 -22.05 -14.00 -12.87
C GLY A 14 -21.16 -14.44 -11.71
N GLY A 15 -19.83 -14.44 -11.91
CA GLY A 15 -18.88 -14.59 -10.81
C GLY A 15 -19.18 -13.50 -9.78
N ALA A 16 -19.30 -13.90 -8.51
CA ALA A 16 -19.43 -12.93 -7.43
C ALA A 16 -18.29 -11.90 -7.56
N ALA A 17 -18.61 -10.61 -7.49
CA ALA A 17 -17.61 -9.57 -7.54
C ALA A 17 -16.57 -9.78 -6.44
N GLU A 18 -15.29 -9.77 -6.83
CA GLU A 18 -14.20 -9.95 -5.86
C GLU A 18 -14.20 -8.81 -4.85
N THR A 19 -14.10 -9.12 -3.58
CA THR A 19 -14.12 -8.12 -2.51
C THR A 19 -12.80 -8.06 -1.77
N LEU A 20 -12.41 -6.84 -1.38
CA LEU A 20 -11.20 -6.53 -0.62
C LEU A 20 -11.59 -6.01 0.76
N LEU A 21 -10.98 -6.52 1.82
CA LEU A 21 -11.01 -5.84 3.11
C LEU A 21 -10.11 -4.61 3.03
N LEU A 22 -10.71 -3.42 3.03
CA LEU A 22 -10.08 -2.14 2.83
C LEU A 22 -10.07 -1.33 4.13
N ALA A 23 -8.89 -0.96 4.63
CA ALA A 23 -8.77 -0.04 5.76
C ALA A 23 -9.03 1.41 5.33
N LYS A 24 -8.35 1.84 4.27
CA LYS A 24 -8.47 3.20 3.72
C LYS A 24 -7.89 3.29 2.30
N ALA A 25 -8.30 4.32 1.59
CA ALA A 25 -7.66 4.79 0.36
C ALA A 25 -7.44 6.30 0.48
N HIS A 26 -6.34 6.81 -0.05
CA HIS A 26 -6.01 8.24 0.02
C HIS A 26 -5.23 8.72 -1.20
N TYR A 27 -5.49 9.96 -1.60
CA TYR A 27 -4.78 10.68 -2.65
C TYR A 27 -4.77 12.19 -2.31
N PRO A 28 -3.67 12.90 -2.55
CA PRO A 28 -2.37 12.44 -3.02
C PRO A 28 -1.51 11.86 -1.88
N VAL A 29 -0.66 10.87 -2.20
CA VAL A 29 0.38 10.32 -1.32
C VAL A 29 1.75 10.57 -1.94
N THR A 30 2.66 11.19 -1.17
CA THR A 30 4.01 11.57 -1.65
C THR A 30 5.15 10.94 -0.85
N THR A 31 4.83 10.13 0.15
CA THR A 31 5.78 9.57 1.12
C THR A 31 5.96 8.05 1.04
N LEU A 32 5.23 7.38 0.15
CA LEU A 32 5.24 5.91 0.01
C LEU A 32 5.62 5.46 -1.40
N GLY A 33 6.62 6.08 -1.99
CA GLY A 33 7.13 5.81 -3.34
C GLY A 33 7.38 7.11 -4.09
N PRO A 34 7.99 7.07 -5.31
CA PRO A 34 8.29 8.24 -6.09
C PRO A 34 7.03 8.90 -6.66
N GLY A 35 7.04 10.23 -6.72
CA GLY A 35 5.97 11.05 -7.29
C GLY A 35 4.69 11.11 -6.45
N THR A 36 3.59 11.49 -7.10
CA THR A 36 2.25 11.59 -6.51
C THR A 36 1.50 10.29 -6.72
N ARG A 37 1.06 9.66 -5.65
CA ARG A 37 0.54 8.30 -5.68
C ARG A 37 -0.88 8.19 -5.13
N ALA A 38 -1.62 7.22 -5.63
CA ALA A 38 -2.81 6.72 -4.95
C ALA A 38 -2.39 5.64 -3.95
N GLY A 39 -2.71 5.83 -2.68
CA GLY A 39 -2.44 4.88 -1.60
C GLY A 39 -3.67 4.05 -1.26
N ILE A 40 -3.51 2.73 -1.17
CA ILE A 40 -4.56 1.78 -0.82
C ILE A 40 -4.05 0.93 0.34
N TRP A 41 -4.76 0.92 1.47
CA TRP A 41 -4.40 0.14 2.65
C TRP A 41 -5.41 -0.97 2.89
N THR A 42 -4.94 -2.21 2.84
CA THR A 42 -5.75 -3.38 3.14
C THR A 42 -6.01 -3.51 4.64
N GLN A 43 -7.09 -4.19 5.02
CA GLN A 43 -7.43 -4.54 6.39
C GLN A 43 -7.14 -6.03 6.63
N GLY A 44 -6.60 -6.35 7.80
CA GLY A 44 -6.20 -7.69 8.20
C GLY A 44 -4.69 -7.92 8.10
N CYS A 45 -4.05 -8.28 9.22
CA CYS A 45 -2.64 -8.63 9.30
C CYS A 45 -2.36 -9.52 10.50
N THR A 46 -1.88 -10.74 10.28
CA THR A 46 -1.52 -11.69 11.34
C THR A 46 -0.04 -11.61 11.73
N LEU A 47 0.74 -10.70 11.14
CA LEU A 47 2.16 -10.56 11.47
C LEU A 47 2.41 -9.84 12.79
N HIS A 48 1.53 -8.92 13.17
CA HIS A 48 1.54 -8.18 14.45
C HIS A 48 2.94 -7.67 14.84
N CYS A 49 3.63 -7.03 13.91
CA CYS A 49 4.99 -6.53 14.13
C CYS A 49 5.03 -5.54 15.30
N HIS A 50 5.92 -5.77 16.26
CA HIS A 50 6.13 -4.83 17.35
C HIS A 50 6.52 -3.44 16.82
N GLY A 51 5.89 -2.37 17.32
CA GLY A 51 6.12 -1.00 16.83
C GLY A 51 5.45 -0.66 15.49
N CYS A 52 4.57 -1.53 14.96
CA CYS A 52 3.81 -1.23 13.75
C CYS A 52 2.96 0.03 13.93
N LEU A 53 2.97 0.91 12.93
CA LEU A 53 2.20 2.16 12.93
C LEU A 53 0.77 1.99 12.46
N SER A 54 0.48 0.90 11.78
CA SER A 54 -0.83 0.60 11.20
C SER A 54 -1.54 -0.50 12.00
N ARG A 55 -1.58 -0.38 13.33
CA ARG A 55 -2.24 -1.37 14.19
C ARG A 55 -3.74 -1.43 13.97
N ASP A 56 -4.35 -0.31 13.57
CA ASP A 56 -5.73 -0.19 13.15
C ASP A 56 -6.10 -1.09 11.96
N THR A 57 -5.10 -1.63 11.26
CA THR A 57 -5.30 -2.56 10.14
C THR A 57 -5.08 -4.03 10.50
N TRP A 58 -4.83 -4.39 11.76
CA TRP A 58 -4.50 -5.76 12.13
C TRP A 58 -5.71 -6.70 12.09
N ASP A 59 -6.81 -6.28 12.69
CA ASP A 59 -8.00 -7.11 12.77
C ASP A 59 -8.69 -7.20 11.40
N ALA A 60 -9.00 -8.41 10.97
CA ALA A 60 -9.79 -8.63 9.78
C ALA A 60 -11.26 -8.30 10.07
N ASP A 61 -11.70 -7.13 9.66
CA ASP A 61 -13.07 -6.65 9.86
C ASP A 61 -13.92 -6.88 8.59
N PRO A 62 -14.87 -7.82 8.60
CA PRO A 62 -15.78 -8.04 7.46
C PRO A 62 -16.61 -6.81 7.09
N GLY A 63 -16.87 -5.90 8.05
CA GLY A 63 -17.57 -4.65 7.81
C GLY A 63 -16.80 -3.67 6.90
N ARG A 64 -15.53 -3.94 6.66
CA ARG A 64 -14.67 -3.18 5.73
C ARG A 64 -14.52 -3.84 4.36
N SER A 65 -15.37 -4.82 4.04
CA SER A 65 -15.40 -5.45 2.74
C SER A 65 -15.97 -4.51 1.68
N VAL A 66 -15.21 -4.25 0.63
CA VAL A 66 -15.63 -3.42 -0.51
C VAL A 66 -15.38 -4.18 -1.81
N PRO A 67 -16.24 -4.02 -2.83
CA PRO A 67 -15.95 -4.55 -4.16
C PRO A 67 -14.66 -3.94 -4.72
N VAL A 68 -13.84 -4.73 -5.38
CA VAL A 68 -12.60 -4.27 -6.05
C VAL A 68 -12.94 -3.18 -7.08
N GLU A 69 -14.06 -3.31 -7.78
CA GLU A 69 -14.56 -2.34 -8.76
C GLU A 69 -14.81 -0.96 -8.13
N ALA A 70 -15.24 -0.92 -6.86
CA ALA A 70 -15.42 0.36 -6.16
C ALA A 70 -14.08 1.06 -5.92
N VAL A 71 -13.01 0.30 -5.64
CA VAL A 71 -11.65 0.85 -5.51
C VAL A 71 -11.14 1.36 -6.85
N LEU A 72 -11.40 0.63 -7.94
CA LEU A 72 -11.02 1.04 -9.29
C LEU A 72 -11.80 2.29 -9.74
N GLY A 73 -13.10 2.36 -9.44
CA GLY A 73 -13.92 3.55 -9.69
C GLY A 73 -13.41 4.78 -8.91
N TRP A 74 -12.92 4.59 -7.68
CA TRP A 74 -12.27 5.65 -6.92
C TRP A 74 -10.98 6.12 -7.60
N LEU A 75 -10.14 5.21 -8.10
CA LEU A 75 -8.93 5.58 -8.86
C LEU A 75 -9.27 6.42 -10.09
N ASP A 76 -10.35 6.08 -10.80
CA ASP A 76 -10.83 6.83 -11.96
C ASP A 76 -11.29 8.25 -11.63
N SER A 77 -11.82 8.45 -10.41
CA SER A 77 -12.34 9.74 -9.95
C SER A 77 -11.25 10.70 -9.43
N LEU A 78 -9.97 10.28 -9.40
CA LEU A 78 -8.91 11.12 -8.83
C LEU A 78 -8.67 12.39 -9.65
N PRO A 79 -8.55 13.57 -8.98
CA PRO A 79 -8.59 14.86 -9.66
C PRO A 79 -7.28 15.29 -10.33
N GLY A 80 -6.20 14.53 -10.19
CA GLY A 80 -4.87 14.97 -10.63
C GLY A 80 -4.02 13.86 -11.22
N PRO A 81 -2.78 14.19 -11.60
CA PRO A 81 -1.85 13.21 -12.14
C PRO A 81 -1.48 12.16 -11.08
N VAL A 82 -1.46 10.90 -11.48
CA VAL A 82 -1.05 9.77 -10.64
C VAL A 82 0.20 9.16 -11.23
N ASP A 83 1.33 9.29 -10.51
CA ASP A 83 2.62 8.71 -10.90
C ASP A 83 2.76 7.23 -10.52
N GLY A 84 1.91 6.76 -9.61
CA GLY A 84 1.91 5.37 -9.19
C GLY A 84 0.79 5.03 -8.21
N VAL A 85 0.58 3.72 -8.05
CA VAL A 85 -0.29 3.16 -7.02
C VAL A 85 0.57 2.45 -5.98
N THR A 86 0.32 2.75 -4.69
CA THR A 86 0.97 2.06 -3.57
C THR A 86 -0.07 1.28 -2.78
N ILE A 87 0.13 -0.03 -2.67
CA ILE A 87 -0.72 -0.91 -1.87
C ILE A 87 0.05 -1.31 -0.61
N SER A 88 -0.55 -1.08 0.56
CA SER A 88 0.02 -1.32 1.88
C SER A 88 -1.09 -1.69 2.88
N GLY A 89 -0.97 -1.31 4.14
CA GLY A 89 -2.01 -1.46 5.17
C GLY A 89 -1.72 -2.57 6.14
N GLY A 90 -2.63 -3.54 6.26
CA GLY A 90 -2.41 -4.82 6.89
C GLY A 90 -1.37 -5.64 6.12
N GLU A 91 -1.68 -6.87 5.77
CA GLU A 91 -0.81 -7.66 4.89
C GLU A 91 -1.56 -7.96 3.58
N PRO A 92 -1.25 -7.27 2.47
CA PRO A 92 -1.98 -7.43 1.22
C PRO A 92 -1.99 -8.88 0.70
N PHE A 93 -0.90 -9.62 0.90
CA PHE A 93 -0.78 -11.02 0.47
C PHE A 93 -1.57 -12.01 1.35
N GLN A 94 -2.28 -11.55 2.39
CA GLN A 94 -3.26 -12.36 3.12
C GLN A 94 -4.65 -12.34 2.48
N GLN A 95 -4.82 -11.52 1.44
CA GLN A 95 -6.01 -11.48 0.59
C GLN A 95 -5.61 -11.71 -0.89
N PRO A 96 -5.02 -12.85 -1.24
CA PRO A 96 -4.32 -13.00 -2.52
C PRO A 96 -5.27 -12.89 -3.73
N ALA A 97 -6.48 -13.44 -3.66
CA ALA A 97 -7.46 -13.35 -4.75
C ALA A 97 -7.88 -11.90 -4.99
N ALA A 98 -8.26 -11.18 -3.92
CA ALA A 98 -8.64 -9.77 -3.99
C ALA A 98 -7.48 -8.87 -4.44
N LEU A 99 -6.26 -9.13 -3.94
CA LEU A 99 -5.06 -8.40 -4.37
C LEU A 99 -4.78 -8.64 -5.86
N ALA A 100 -4.91 -9.88 -6.34
CA ALA A 100 -4.73 -10.19 -7.76
C ALA A 100 -5.77 -9.49 -8.64
N ALA A 101 -7.04 -9.48 -8.21
CA ALA A 101 -8.11 -8.79 -8.91
C ALA A 101 -7.87 -7.27 -8.96
N LEU A 102 -7.49 -6.67 -7.83
CA LEU A 102 -7.15 -5.25 -7.75
C LEU A 102 -5.98 -4.90 -8.68
N LEU A 103 -4.90 -5.69 -8.66
CA LEU A 103 -3.72 -5.45 -9.50
C LEU A 103 -4.03 -5.59 -11.00
N LYS A 104 -4.86 -6.56 -11.38
CA LYS A 104 -5.34 -6.68 -12.76
C LYS A 104 -6.10 -5.42 -13.19
N GLY A 105 -7.02 -4.95 -12.36
CA GLY A 105 -7.78 -3.72 -12.61
C GLY A 105 -6.89 -2.48 -12.68
N VAL A 106 -5.94 -2.31 -11.75
CA VAL A 106 -4.98 -1.20 -11.76
C VAL A 106 -4.10 -1.23 -13.02
N ARG A 107 -3.69 -2.40 -13.48
CA ARG A 107 -2.93 -2.53 -14.74
C ARG A 107 -3.75 -2.13 -15.95
N ALA A 108 -5.00 -2.58 -16.04
CA ALA A 108 -5.91 -2.18 -17.11
C ALA A 108 -6.12 -0.65 -17.10
N TRP A 109 -6.42 -0.09 -15.93
CA TRP A 109 -6.56 1.35 -15.73
C TRP A 109 -5.29 2.14 -16.12
N ARG A 110 -4.10 1.63 -15.78
CA ARG A 110 -2.82 2.19 -16.22
C ARG A 110 -2.65 2.16 -17.74
N ASP A 111 -2.98 1.04 -18.35
CA ASP A 111 -2.78 0.83 -19.80
C ASP A 111 -3.70 1.75 -20.61
N ASP A 112 -4.91 2.02 -20.15
CA ASP A 112 -5.82 3.02 -20.75
C ASP A 112 -5.26 4.44 -20.64
N ARG A 113 -4.57 4.77 -19.53
CA ARG A 113 -3.97 6.09 -19.28
C ARG A 113 -2.58 6.28 -19.90
N ARG A 114 -1.93 5.24 -20.40
CA ARG A 114 -0.60 5.37 -21.06
C ARG A 114 -0.57 6.34 -22.25
N ARG A 115 -1.72 6.73 -22.75
CA ARG A 115 -1.84 7.79 -23.77
C ARG A 115 -1.55 9.19 -23.22
N GLU A 116 -1.47 9.36 -21.91
CA GLU A 116 -1.31 10.62 -21.19
C GLU A 116 0.13 10.88 -20.68
N THR A 117 1.15 10.24 -21.24
CA THR A 117 2.59 10.58 -21.10
C THR A 117 3.30 10.22 -19.79
N ILE A 118 2.69 9.70 -18.74
CA ILE A 118 3.37 9.36 -17.48
C ILE A 118 3.35 7.85 -17.27
N ALA A 119 4.54 7.25 -17.10
CA ALA A 119 4.66 5.83 -16.78
C ALA A 119 4.26 5.59 -15.30
N LEU A 120 3.02 5.19 -15.06
CA LEU A 120 2.51 4.85 -13.73
C LEU A 120 3.08 3.51 -13.27
N ASP A 121 3.65 3.44 -12.07
CA ASP A 121 4.14 2.21 -11.47
C ASP A 121 3.25 1.69 -10.33
N ILE A 122 3.36 0.40 -10.06
CA ILE A 122 2.66 -0.31 -8.98
C ILE A 122 3.68 -0.79 -7.96
N LEU A 123 3.58 -0.27 -6.73
CA LEU A 123 4.38 -0.65 -5.57
C LEU A 123 3.51 -1.36 -4.54
N VAL A 124 3.93 -2.54 -4.08
CA VAL A 124 3.24 -3.26 -3.02
C VAL A 124 4.16 -3.46 -1.82
N TYR A 125 3.66 -3.20 -0.61
CA TYR A 125 4.34 -3.51 0.64
C TYR A 125 3.88 -4.88 1.16
N SER A 126 4.82 -5.65 1.70
CA SER A 126 4.54 -6.91 2.39
C SER A 126 5.49 -7.11 3.56
N GLY A 127 4.97 -7.59 4.66
CA GLY A 127 5.77 -8.06 5.78
C GLY A 127 6.39 -9.44 5.54
N TYR A 128 6.02 -10.14 4.49
CA TYR A 128 6.69 -11.39 4.10
C TYR A 128 8.02 -11.12 3.40
N VAL A 129 8.99 -12.02 3.59
CA VAL A 129 10.26 -11.96 2.85
C VAL A 129 10.05 -12.39 1.40
N TYR A 130 10.84 -11.82 0.49
CA TYR A 130 10.72 -12.06 -0.96
C TYR A 130 10.77 -13.55 -1.32
N SER A 131 11.68 -14.33 -0.70
CA SER A 131 11.80 -15.76 -0.96
C SER A 131 10.53 -16.56 -0.62
N ARG A 132 9.74 -16.11 0.37
CA ARG A 132 8.43 -16.70 0.68
C ARG A 132 7.43 -16.39 -0.41
N LEU A 133 7.33 -15.13 -0.82
CA LEU A 133 6.38 -14.68 -1.87
C LEU A 133 6.68 -15.33 -3.23
N ALA A 134 7.97 -15.47 -3.59
CA ALA A 134 8.37 -16.07 -4.84
C ALA A 134 8.21 -17.61 -4.91
N ARG A 135 7.94 -18.27 -3.78
CA ARG A 135 7.86 -19.73 -3.71
C ARG A 135 6.49 -20.28 -4.12
N SER A 136 5.41 -19.63 -3.76
CA SER A 136 4.05 -20.03 -4.15
C SER A 136 3.72 -19.56 -5.58
N GLY A 137 3.00 -20.37 -6.34
CA GLY A 137 2.52 -19.99 -7.69
C GLY A 137 1.61 -18.77 -7.66
N GLU A 138 0.64 -18.76 -6.72
CA GLU A 138 -0.33 -17.67 -6.57
C GLU A 138 0.35 -16.33 -6.23
N THR A 139 1.22 -16.30 -5.22
CA THR A 139 1.92 -15.04 -4.85
C THR A 139 2.93 -14.61 -5.90
N ARG A 140 3.51 -15.54 -6.67
CA ARG A 140 4.38 -15.22 -7.80
C ARG A 140 3.62 -14.55 -8.93
N GLU A 141 2.40 -14.99 -9.23
CA GLU A 141 1.54 -14.33 -10.22
C GLU A 141 1.21 -12.89 -9.79
N ILE A 142 0.96 -12.67 -8.49
CA ILE A 142 0.77 -11.33 -7.93
C ILE A 142 2.04 -10.49 -8.10
N LEU A 143 3.23 -11.02 -7.78
CA LEU A 143 4.50 -10.32 -7.99
C LEU A 143 4.71 -9.91 -9.45
N ASN A 144 4.32 -10.74 -10.41
CA ASN A 144 4.43 -10.44 -11.84
C ASN A 144 3.52 -9.28 -12.30
N MET A 145 2.59 -8.86 -11.48
CA MET A 145 1.73 -7.71 -11.74
C MET A 145 2.25 -6.41 -11.10
N CYS A 146 3.28 -6.47 -10.26
CA CYS A 146 3.88 -5.34 -9.58
C CYS A 146 5.13 -4.82 -10.32
N ASP A 147 5.42 -3.53 -10.23
CA ASP A 147 6.67 -2.97 -10.73
C ASP A 147 7.80 -3.06 -9.69
N ALA A 148 7.43 -2.94 -8.42
CA ALA A 148 8.33 -3.19 -7.29
C ALA A 148 7.55 -3.71 -6.08
N VAL A 149 8.26 -4.36 -5.14
CA VAL A 149 7.73 -4.77 -3.85
C VAL A 149 8.70 -4.41 -2.74
N VAL A 150 8.18 -3.87 -1.63
CA VAL A 150 8.93 -3.74 -0.37
C VAL A 150 8.62 -4.95 0.48
N THR A 151 9.64 -5.73 0.84
CA THR A 151 9.48 -7.04 1.49
C THR A 151 10.21 -7.12 2.83
N GLY A 152 9.66 -7.90 3.75
CA GLY A 152 10.22 -8.17 5.07
C GLY A 152 9.41 -7.55 6.20
N PRO A 153 9.31 -8.24 7.35
CA PRO A 153 8.57 -7.74 8.50
C PRO A 153 9.23 -6.47 9.04
N TYR A 154 8.42 -5.57 9.57
CA TYR A 154 8.96 -4.44 10.32
C TYR A 154 9.66 -4.93 11.59
N VAL A 155 10.85 -4.43 11.85
CA VAL A 155 11.64 -4.75 13.04
C VAL A 155 12.06 -3.44 13.71
N ASP A 156 11.37 -3.08 14.80
CA ASP A 156 11.50 -1.79 15.45
C ASP A 156 12.95 -1.39 15.78
N ARG A 157 13.75 -2.30 16.35
CA ARG A 157 15.17 -2.06 16.68
C ARG A 157 16.06 -1.77 15.47
N LEU A 158 15.59 -2.07 14.26
CA LEU A 158 16.27 -1.79 12.99
C LEU A 158 15.72 -0.55 12.27
N ASN A 159 14.78 0.16 12.89
CA ASN A 159 14.36 1.49 12.49
C ASN A 159 15.26 2.51 13.21
N PRO A 160 16.06 3.33 12.49
CA PRO A 160 17.00 4.27 13.12
C PRO A 160 16.26 5.35 13.91
N GLU A 161 16.87 5.76 15.02
CA GLU A 161 16.40 6.90 15.82
C GLU A 161 16.94 8.23 15.27
N GLY A 162 16.09 9.26 15.24
CA GLY A 162 16.48 10.64 15.01
C GLY A 162 17.03 10.94 13.60
N ARG A 163 17.28 12.24 13.37
CA ARG A 163 17.73 12.76 12.05
C ARG A 163 19.22 12.55 11.77
N HIS A 164 20.02 12.18 12.75
CA HIS A 164 21.50 12.20 12.68
C HIS A 164 22.19 10.85 12.90
N SER A 165 21.44 9.76 13.01
CA SER A 165 22.06 8.45 13.03
C SER A 165 22.59 8.15 11.63
N GLY A 166 23.92 8.09 11.47
CA GLY A 166 24.64 7.83 10.22
C GLY A 166 24.42 6.43 9.61
N GLY A 167 23.25 5.85 9.81
CA GLY A 167 22.75 4.68 9.12
C GLY A 167 22.11 5.09 7.81
N GLY A 168 22.44 4.40 6.72
CA GLY A 168 21.99 4.70 5.38
C GLY A 168 20.49 4.94 5.25
N SER A 169 20.12 5.69 4.24
CA SER A 169 18.73 6.03 3.94
C SER A 169 17.84 4.79 3.91
N LEU A 170 16.78 4.80 4.72
CA LEU A 170 15.69 3.82 4.65
C LEU A 170 14.53 4.36 3.81
N LEU A 171 14.84 5.02 2.68
CA LEU A 171 13.81 5.56 1.81
C LEU A 171 12.76 4.49 1.51
N TRP A 172 11.49 4.79 1.83
CA TRP A 172 10.32 3.91 1.71
C TRP A 172 10.40 2.57 2.48
N ARG A 173 11.30 2.45 3.47
CA ARG A 173 11.43 1.27 4.34
C ARG A 173 11.31 1.68 5.81
N GLY A 174 10.60 0.88 6.59
CA GLY A 174 10.44 1.12 8.02
C GLY A 174 11.63 0.60 8.86
N SER A 175 12.36 -0.39 8.36
CA SER A 175 13.49 -1.00 9.08
C SER A 175 14.54 -1.55 8.12
N ALA A 176 15.79 -1.64 8.58
CA ALA A 176 16.95 -1.96 7.73
C ALA A 176 16.94 -3.37 7.11
N ASN A 177 16.17 -4.29 7.69
CA ASN A 177 15.99 -5.64 7.14
C ASN A 177 15.02 -5.69 5.95
N GLN A 178 14.20 -4.66 5.75
CA GLN A 178 13.29 -4.61 4.61
C GLN A 178 14.06 -4.33 3.31
N ARG A 179 13.56 -4.88 2.22
CA ARG A 179 14.19 -4.77 0.90
C ARG A 179 13.20 -4.24 -0.12
N VAL A 180 13.65 -3.30 -0.93
CA VAL A 180 12.96 -2.90 -2.16
C VAL A 180 13.44 -3.82 -3.28
N VAL A 181 12.52 -4.53 -3.91
CA VAL A 181 12.81 -5.48 -5.00
C VAL A 181 12.11 -4.99 -6.27
N PRO A 182 12.85 -4.41 -7.23
CA PRO A 182 12.30 -4.05 -8.54
C PRO A 182 12.02 -5.31 -9.36
N LEU A 183 10.85 -5.38 -10.00
CA LEU A 183 10.38 -6.56 -10.71
C LEU A 183 10.29 -6.36 -12.23
N THR A 184 10.12 -5.11 -12.68
CA THR A 184 10.00 -4.74 -14.10
C THR A 184 11.10 -3.76 -14.53
N PRO A 185 11.25 -3.46 -15.84
CA PRO A 185 12.12 -2.38 -16.29
C PRO A 185 11.79 -1.04 -15.63
N LEU A 186 10.51 -0.67 -15.56
CA LEU A 186 10.04 0.55 -14.87
C LEU A 186 10.37 0.52 -13.37
N GLY A 187 10.18 -0.63 -12.73
CA GLY A 187 10.59 -0.82 -11.34
C GLY A 187 12.09 -0.66 -11.13
N ARG A 188 12.92 -1.14 -12.04
CA ARG A 188 14.38 -0.93 -11.99
C ARG A 188 14.76 0.54 -12.19
N GLU A 189 14.12 1.24 -13.09
CA GLU A 189 14.32 2.68 -13.31
C GLU A 189 14.01 3.49 -12.03
N ARG A 190 12.86 3.24 -11.41
CA ARG A 190 12.37 4.04 -10.29
C ARG A 190 12.92 3.64 -8.92
N TYR A 191 13.30 2.39 -8.74
CA TYR A 191 13.68 1.81 -7.44
C TYR A 191 15.06 1.16 -7.44
N GLY A 192 15.75 1.08 -8.57
CA GLY A 192 17.00 0.33 -8.71
C GLY A 192 18.12 0.82 -7.78
N ALA A 193 18.21 2.12 -7.57
CA ALA A 193 19.19 2.71 -6.64
C ALA A 193 19.02 2.21 -5.20
N LEU A 194 17.80 1.80 -4.80
CA LEU A 194 17.46 1.30 -3.47
C LEU A 194 17.59 -0.22 -3.33
N ALA A 195 17.68 -0.93 -4.45
CA ALA A 195 17.87 -2.38 -4.46
C ALA A 195 19.30 -2.76 -4.05
N ASP A 196 20.27 -1.87 -4.29
CA ASP A 196 21.68 -2.07 -3.91
C ASP A 196 21.86 -1.81 -2.41
N ILE A 197 22.10 -2.90 -1.67
CA ILE A 197 22.42 -2.84 -0.25
C ILE A 197 23.77 -2.12 -0.09
N GLY A 198 23.76 -0.92 0.48
CA GLY A 198 24.97 -0.13 0.77
C GLY A 198 25.09 1.20 0.05
N LYS A 199 24.24 1.51 -0.93
CA LYS A 199 24.15 2.88 -1.45
C LYS A 199 23.27 3.70 -0.54
N THR A 200 23.85 4.66 0.14
CA THR A 200 23.17 5.65 0.96
C THR A 200 22.80 6.82 0.06
N GLU A 201 21.60 6.83 -0.51
CA GLU A 201 21.04 8.09 -0.97
C GLU A 201 20.66 8.92 0.25
N GLU A 202 21.03 10.18 0.28
CA GLU A 202 20.59 11.09 1.33
C GLU A 202 19.06 11.23 1.25
N ASP A 203 18.38 10.74 2.28
CA ASP A 203 16.93 10.86 2.43
C ASP A 203 16.59 12.29 2.84
N THR A 204 16.50 13.17 1.84
CA THR A 204 16.18 14.60 2.03
C THR A 204 14.69 14.89 1.95
N GLY A 205 13.88 13.91 1.56
CA GLY A 205 12.43 14.06 1.40
C GLY A 205 11.64 13.97 2.71
N PRO A 206 10.39 14.46 2.72
CA PRO A 206 9.49 14.29 3.84
C PRO A 206 9.16 12.80 4.03
N ARG A 207 9.35 12.28 5.25
CA ARG A 207 9.05 10.88 5.58
C ARG A 207 7.59 10.68 5.99
N VAL A 208 6.94 11.74 6.44
CA VAL A 208 5.54 11.76 6.87
C VAL A 208 4.85 12.93 6.23
N GLN A 209 3.73 12.66 5.61
CA GLN A 209 2.78 13.62 5.10
C GLN A 209 1.62 13.72 6.09
N VAL A 210 1.11 14.92 6.31
CA VAL A 210 -0.11 15.16 7.09
C VAL A 210 -1.19 15.65 6.13
N SER A 211 -2.33 14.96 6.13
CA SER A 211 -3.52 15.36 5.39
C SER A 211 -4.69 15.49 6.34
N VAL A 212 -5.56 16.45 6.09
CA VAL A 212 -6.75 16.70 6.92
C VAL A 212 -7.97 16.66 6.01
N ASP A 213 -8.86 15.71 6.28
CA ASP A 213 -10.14 15.62 5.62
C ASP A 213 -11.23 16.16 6.56
N GLU A 214 -12.11 17.00 6.03
CA GLU A 214 -13.30 17.49 6.73
C GLU A 214 -14.52 16.72 6.25
N GLY A 215 -15.19 16.01 7.15
CA GLY A 215 -16.39 15.23 6.85
C GLY A 215 -17.51 15.53 7.84
N PRO A 216 -18.72 14.95 7.62
CA PRO A 216 -19.87 15.13 8.50
C PRO A 216 -19.63 14.70 9.95
N GLU A 217 -18.70 13.76 10.17
CA GLU A 217 -18.31 13.22 11.47
C GLU A 217 -17.18 14.03 12.14
N GLY A 218 -16.72 15.13 11.52
CA GLY A 218 -15.63 15.96 12.01
C GLY A 218 -14.37 15.88 11.16
N ARG A 219 -13.24 16.32 11.72
CA ARG A 219 -11.93 16.32 11.05
C ARG A 219 -11.23 14.99 11.28
N ARG A 220 -10.77 14.37 10.19
CA ARG A 220 -9.83 13.24 10.23
C ARG A 220 -8.44 13.74 9.82
N VAL A 221 -7.45 13.40 10.63
CA VAL A 221 -6.06 13.72 10.33
C VAL A 221 -5.34 12.44 9.96
N TYR A 222 -4.80 12.39 8.75
CA TYR A 222 -4.02 11.28 8.26
C TYR A 222 -2.53 11.60 8.40
N TYR A 223 -1.80 10.70 9.05
CA TYR A 223 -0.35 10.69 9.06
C TYR A 223 0.09 9.57 8.13
N ILE A 224 0.59 9.93 6.95
CA ILE A 224 0.93 8.97 5.89
C ILE A 224 2.42 8.99 5.70
N GLY A 225 3.06 7.83 5.80
CA GLY A 225 4.50 7.74 5.59
C GLY A 225 5.15 6.70 6.50
N ILE A 226 6.48 6.78 6.55
CA ILE A 226 7.33 5.85 7.30
C ILE A 226 8.23 6.66 8.24
N PRO A 227 7.72 7.03 9.43
CA PRO A 227 8.50 7.79 10.41
C PRO A 227 9.66 6.97 10.96
N ARG A 228 10.65 7.67 11.49
CA ARG A 228 11.71 7.06 12.30
C ARG A 228 11.19 6.74 13.68
N ARG A 229 11.90 5.85 14.37
CA ARG A 229 11.61 5.57 15.77
C ARG A 229 11.71 6.85 16.60
N GLY A 230 10.71 7.11 17.43
CA GLY A 230 10.60 8.33 18.23
C GLY A 230 9.86 9.51 17.56
N ASP A 231 9.68 9.52 16.24
CA ASP A 231 9.01 10.64 15.56
C ASP A 231 7.55 10.80 16.00
N MET A 232 6.85 9.68 16.20
CA MET A 232 5.44 9.70 16.59
C MET A 232 5.23 10.11 18.06
N GLU A 233 6.14 9.74 18.95
CA GLU A 233 6.18 10.18 20.34
C GLU A 233 6.44 11.69 20.42
N HIS A 234 7.40 12.18 19.62
CA HIS A 234 7.66 13.62 19.49
C HIS A 234 6.45 14.38 18.97
N LEU A 235 5.79 13.87 17.94
CA LEU A 235 4.57 14.47 17.39
C LEU A 235 3.48 14.54 18.46
N THR A 236 3.21 13.42 19.14
CA THR A 236 2.25 13.36 20.24
C THR A 236 2.53 14.39 21.31
N SER A 237 3.79 14.48 21.80
CA SER A 237 4.19 15.45 22.82
C SER A 237 4.01 16.92 22.35
N ARG A 238 4.14 17.18 21.06
CA ARG A 238 3.89 18.52 20.49
C ARG A 238 2.41 18.84 20.42
N LEU A 239 1.58 17.88 20.02
CA LEU A 239 0.13 18.02 19.99
C LEU A 239 -0.44 18.27 21.39
N ASP A 240 0.01 17.49 22.37
CA ASP A 240 -0.41 17.64 23.79
C ASP A 240 -0.04 19.03 24.33
N ARG A 241 1.17 19.53 24.04
CA ARG A 241 1.60 20.90 24.42
C ARG A 241 0.80 21.99 23.73
N ALA A 242 0.30 21.73 22.53
CA ALA A 242 -0.56 22.65 21.78
C ALA A 242 -2.03 22.56 22.20
N GLY A 243 -2.38 21.72 23.19
CA GLY A 243 -3.75 21.51 23.65
C GLY A 243 -4.59 20.68 22.67
N VAL A 244 -3.99 20.05 21.67
CA VAL A 244 -4.67 19.20 20.69
C VAL A 244 -4.75 17.78 21.27
N ARG A 245 -5.98 17.34 21.56
CA ARG A 245 -6.24 15.95 21.96
C ARG A 245 -6.47 15.11 20.72
N SER A 246 -5.61 14.11 20.49
CA SER A 246 -5.87 13.07 19.51
C SER A 246 -6.73 11.98 20.17
N GLY A 247 -7.80 11.58 19.51
CA GLY A 247 -8.60 10.40 19.88
C GLY A 247 -7.85 9.10 19.59
N ASP A 248 -8.53 8.12 19.00
CA ASP A 248 -7.92 6.86 18.61
C ASP A 248 -6.80 7.08 17.58
N VAL A 249 -5.61 6.62 17.89
CA VAL A 249 -4.43 6.71 17.01
C VAL A 249 -3.88 5.33 16.72
N SER A 250 -3.57 5.06 15.46
CA SER A 250 -3.18 3.73 14.97
C SER A 250 -1.85 3.21 15.52
N TRP A 251 -1.00 4.08 16.07
CA TRP A 251 0.33 3.71 16.59
C TRP A 251 0.40 3.53 18.11
N ARG A 252 -0.68 3.79 18.84
CA ARG A 252 -0.78 3.50 20.28
C ARG A 252 -1.40 2.14 20.51
N PRO A 253 -0.96 1.40 21.57
CA PRO A 253 -1.59 0.14 21.96
C PRO A 253 -3.02 0.35 22.45
#